data_72b1354708b1c0ba676627caca6176d3
#
_entry.id   72b1354708b1c0ba676627caca6176d3
#
_cell.length_a   1.000
_cell.length_b   1.000
_cell.length_c   1.000
_cell.angle_alpha   90.00
_cell.angle_beta   90.00
_cell.angle_gamma   90.00
#
_symmetry.space_group_name_H-M   'P 1'
#
loop_
_entity.id
_entity.type
_entity.pdbx_description
1 polymer ?
#
loop_
_entity_poly.entity_id
_entity_poly.type
_entity_poly.pdbx_seq_one_letter_code
_entity_poly.pdbx_strand_id
1 'polypeptide(L)'
;MVSKAFIKCVELVEEILREGYRLQIPSTCVEKLIKVHVGADKRTIQKYMKMLTEDLGFLETTARNPLGIIIYRIRIETIEQYVSEHLKEKLRQLTLLDVRLREEEVNAEKV
;
A
#
# COMPACT_ATOMS: atom_id res chain seq x y z
N MET A 1 17.09 -1.92 14.16
CA MET A 1 15.93 -1.21 14.75
C MET A 1 15.12 -0.53 13.63
N VAL A 2 13.83 -0.76 13.60
CA VAL A 2 12.98 -0.21 12.55
C VAL A 2 12.52 1.20 12.94
N SER A 3 12.67 2.18 12.04
CA SER A 3 12.26 3.56 12.31
C SER A 3 10.74 3.71 12.32
N LYS A 4 10.24 4.74 13.00
CA LYS A 4 8.81 5.06 12.99
C LYS A 4 8.31 5.36 11.57
N ALA A 5 9.15 6.02 10.77
CA ALA A 5 8.81 6.35 9.38
C ALA A 5 8.65 5.08 8.53
N PHE A 6 9.52 4.08 8.73
CA PHE A 6 9.38 2.80 8.05
C PHE A 6 8.07 2.10 8.40
N ILE A 7 7.73 2.06 9.70
CA ILE A 7 6.47 1.47 10.17
C ILE A 7 5.27 2.18 9.54
N LYS A 8 5.32 3.51 9.47
CA LYS A 8 4.25 4.29 8.82
C LYS A 8 4.13 3.97 7.34
N CYS A 9 5.25 3.75 6.65
CA CYS A 9 5.23 3.34 5.24
C CYS A 9 4.57 1.97 5.07
N VAL A 10 4.84 1.02 5.95
CA VAL A 10 4.20 -0.30 5.92
C VAL A 10 2.70 -0.17 6.18
N GLU A 11 2.30 0.66 7.15
CA GLU A 11 0.89 0.93 7.43
C GLU A 11 0.18 1.55 6.22
N LEU A 12 0.84 2.48 5.53
CA LEU A 12 0.30 3.09 4.31
C LEU A 12 0.06 2.04 3.22
N VAL A 13 1.00 1.13 3.03
CA VAL A 13 0.86 0.04 2.05
C VAL A 13 -0.28 -0.89 2.45
N GLU A 14 -0.43 -1.21 3.73
CA GLU A 14 -1.56 -1.99 4.23
C GLU A 14 -2.88 -1.32 3.90
N GLU A 15 -2.98 -0.01 4.07
CA GLU A 15 -4.18 0.75 3.74
C GLU A 15 -4.47 0.76 2.23
N ILE A 16 -3.43 0.87 1.41
CA ILE A 16 -3.55 0.78 -0.05
C ILE A 16 -4.18 -0.57 -0.42
N LEU A 17 -3.68 -1.65 0.14
CA LEU A 17 -4.19 -3.00 -0.12
C LEU A 17 -5.61 -3.17 0.42
N ARG A 18 -5.90 -2.60 1.58
CA ARG A 18 -7.22 -2.67 2.21
C ARG A 18 -8.28 -1.95 1.37
N GLU A 19 -7.92 -0.86 0.70
CA GLU A 19 -8.82 -0.14 -0.19
C GLU A 19 -9.07 -0.86 -1.52
N GLY A 20 -8.38 -1.98 -1.77
CA GLY A 20 -8.59 -2.80 -2.96
C GLY A 20 -7.56 -2.63 -4.06
N TYR A 21 -6.58 -1.76 -3.91
CA TYR A 21 -5.52 -1.61 -4.89
C TYR A 21 -4.54 -2.78 -4.77
N ARG A 22 -4.28 -3.46 -5.88
CA ARG A 22 -3.38 -4.63 -5.92
C ARG A 22 -2.22 -4.46 -6.90
N LEU A 23 -2.46 -3.80 -8.02
CA LEU A 23 -1.48 -3.67 -9.10
C LEU A 23 -0.98 -2.25 -9.24
N GLN A 24 -1.87 -1.28 -9.29
CA GLN A 24 -1.55 0.13 -9.54
C GLN A 24 -2.36 1.04 -8.65
N ILE A 25 -1.82 2.23 -8.39
CA ILE A 25 -2.51 3.26 -7.62
C ILE A 25 -2.10 4.65 -8.13
N PRO A 26 -3.05 5.58 -8.34
CA PRO A 26 -2.73 6.95 -8.68
C PRO A 26 -2.02 7.68 -7.54
N SER A 27 -1.10 8.58 -7.87
CA SER A 27 -0.38 9.37 -6.88
C SER A 27 -1.30 10.20 -5.99
N THR A 28 -2.41 10.67 -6.53
CA THR A 28 -3.41 11.44 -5.76
C THR A 28 -4.00 10.63 -4.61
N CYS A 29 -4.23 9.34 -4.81
CA CYS A 29 -4.73 8.44 -3.76
C CYS A 29 -3.67 8.20 -2.69
N VAL A 30 -2.41 8.03 -3.08
CA VAL A 30 -1.29 7.87 -2.13
C VAL A 30 -1.13 9.12 -1.28
N GLU A 31 -1.14 10.30 -1.89
CA GLU A 31 -1.07 11.57 -1.16
C GLU A 31 -2.21 11.71 -0.15
N LYS A 32 -3.42 11.35 -0.55
CA LYS A 32 -4.60 11.40 0.34
C LYS A 32 -4.42 10.49 1.55
N LEU A 33 -3.92 9.29 1.36
CA LEU A 33 -3.65 8.35 2.45
C LEU A 33 -2.59 8.89 3.40
N ILE A 34 -1.54 9.50 2.88
CA ILE A 34 -0.51 10.14 3.70
C ILE A 34 -1.14 11.27 4.54
N LYS A 35 -1.97 12.11 3.94
CA LYS A 35 -2.66 13.19 4.65
C LYS A 35 -3.53 12.67 5.80
N VAL A 36 -4.22 11.57 5.58
CA VAL A 36 -5.14 10.99 6.57
C VAL A 36 -4.39 10.28 7.69
N HIS A 37 -3.37 9.49 7.36
CA HIS A 37 -2.72 8.59 8.33
C HIS A 37 -1.43 9.12 8.92
N VAL A 38 -0.78 10.09 8.29
CA VAL A 38 0.52 10.62 8.76
C VAL A 38 0.42 12.11 9.04
N GLY A 39 0.17 12.93 8.02
CA GLY A 39 0.07 14.37 8.18
C GLY A 39 -0.18 15.07 6.85
N ALA A 40 -0.84 16.23 6.93
CA ALA A 40 -1.22 17.01 5.76
C ALA A 40 -0.16 18.04 5.34
N ASP A 41 0.93 18.16 6.10
CA ASP A 41 2.02 19.07 5.79
C ASP A 41 2.74 18.66 4.51
N LYS A 42 3.05 19.64 3.66
CA LYS A 42 3.72 19.42 2.38
C LYS A 42 5.03 18.65 2.52
N ARG A 43 5.83 19.00 3.53
CA ARG A 43 7.12 18.32 3.78
C ARG A 43 6.92 16.86 4.14
N THR A 44 5.91 16.56 4.96
CA THR A 44 5.56 15.21 5.36
C THR A 44 5.13 14.39 4.15
N ILE A 45 4.26 14.95 3.32
CA ILE A 45 3.78 14.27 2.10
C ILE A 45 4.97 13.95 1.19
N GLN A 46 5.83 14.93 0.91
CA GLN A 46 7.01 14.75 0.06
C GLN A 46 7.97 13.70 0.63
N LYS A 47 8.20 13.74 1.94
CA LYS A 47 9.07 12.77 2.62
C LYS A 47 8.58 11.34 2.44
N TYR A 48 7.29 11.10 2.71
CA TYR A 48 6.72 9.76 2.62
C TYR A 48 6.56 9.29 1.18
N MET A 49 6.22 10.17 0.26
CA MET A 49 6.21 9.83 -1.17
C MET A 49 7.58 9.39 -1.64
N LYS A 50 8.63 10.11 -1.25
CA LYS A 50 10.01 9.76 -1.59
C LYS A 50 10.42 8.42 -0.96
N MET A 51 10.06 8.18 0.30
CA MET A 51 10.37 6.92 0.96
C MET A 51 9.69 5.74 0.26
N LEU A 52 8.43 5.88 -0.09
CA LEU A 52 7.67 4.82 -0.74
C LEU A 52 8.19 4.51 -2.16
N THR A 53 8.61 5.54 -2.90
CA THR A 53 9.03 5.37 -4.30
C THR A 53 10.54 5.13 -4.46
N GLU A 54 11.37 5.90 -3.79
CA GLU A 54 12.83 5.85 -3.98
C GLU A 54 13.55 5.04 -2.91
N ASP A 55 13.33 5.34 -1.64
CA ASP A 55 14.11 4.75 -0.55
C ASP A 55 13.78 3.28 -0.32
N LEU A 56 12.49 2.93 -0.31
CA LEU A 56 12.01 1.58 -0.07
C LEU A 56 11.60 0.84 -1.34
N GLY A 57 11.24 1.59 -2.39
CA GLY A 57 10.84 1.01 -3.65
C GLY A 57 9.53 0.21 -3.60
N PHE A 58 8.63 0.53 -2.66
CA PHE A 58 7.33 -0.13 -2.55
C PHE A 58 6.41 0.25 -3.70
N LEU A 59 6.58 1.45 -4.24
CA LEU A 59 5.82 1.95 -5.38
C LEU A 59 6.79 2.32 -6.49
N GLU A 60 6.45 1.97 -7.72
CA GLU A 60 7.26 2.25 -8.90
C GLU A 60 6.47 3.12 -9.87
N THR A 61 7.07 4.22 -10.33
CA THR A 61 6.45 5.05 -11.35
C THR A 61 6.39 4.30 -12.67
N THR A 62 5.19 4.06 -13.19
CA THR A 62 5.03 3.31 -14.45
C THR A 62 4.51 4.18 -15.58
N ALA A 63 3.64 5.15 -15.28
CA ALA A 63 2.98 5.93 -16.31
C ALA A 63 2.53 7.27 -15.75
N ARG A 64 2.15 8.15 -16.67
CA ARG A 64 1.50 9.40 -16.37
C ARG A 64 0.25 9.48 -17.24
N ASN A 65 -0.92 9.73 -16.65
CA ASN A 65 -2.13 9.83 -17.45
C ASN A 65 -2.17 11.18 -18.20
N PRO A 66 -3.13 11.36 -19.15
CA PRO A 66 -3.22 12.61 -19.92
C PRO A 66 -3.38 13.88 -19.07
N LEU A 67 -3.88 13.75 -17.84
CA LEU A 67 -4.02 14.87 -16.91
C LEU A 67 -2.73 15.15 -16.12
N GLY A 68 -1.67 14.40 -16.34
CA GLY A 68 -0.39 14.55 -15.66
C GLY A 68 -0.31 13.84 -14.31
N ILE A 69 -1.30 13.05 -13.94
CA ILE A 69 -1.28 12.29 -12.69
C ILE A 69 -0.37 11.08 -12.86
N ILE A 70 0.56 10.91 -11.93
CA ILE A 70 1.49 9.79 -11.93
C ILE A 70 0.77 8.54 -11.44
N ILE A 71 0.97 7.41 -12.13
CA ILE A 71 0.45 6.10 -11.75
C ILE A 71 1.62 5.26 -11.23
N TYR A 72 1.47 4.70 -10.05
CA TYR A 72 2.46 3.83 -9.43
C TYR A 72 2.04 2.38 -9.54
N ARG A 73 3.01 1.51 -9.79
CA ARG A 73 2.85 0.06 -9.64
C ARG A 73 3.17 -0.32 -8.21
N ILE A 74 2.35 -1.16 -7.60
CA ILE A 74 2.56 -1.65 -6.25
C ILE A 74 3.50 -2.86 -6.31
N ARG A 75 4.66 -2.75 -5.67
CA ARG A 75 5.69 -3.79 -5.71
C ARG A 75 5.64 -4.65 -4.46
N ILE A 76 4.69 -5.58 -4.42
CA ILE A 76 4.48 -6.47 -3.27
C ILE A 76 5.72 -7.30 -2.96
N GLU A 77 6.43 -7.77 -3.98
CA GLU A 77 7.66 -8.54 -3.81
C GLU A 77 8.75 -7.74 -3.09
N THR A 78 8.85 -6.45 -3.36
CA THR A 78 9.80 -5.56 -2.67
C THR A 78 9.35 -5.30 -1.23
N ILE A 79 8.06 -5.08 -1.02
CA ILE A 79 7.49 -4.87 0.31
C ILE A 79 7.81 -6.05 1.21
N GLU A 80 7.63 -7.27 0.72
CA GLU A 80 7.91 -8.50 1.47
C GLU A 80 9.38 -8.64 1.87
N GLN A 81 10.30 -8.09 1.09
CA GLN A 81 11.73 -8.13 1.41
C GLN A 81 12.10 -7.24 2.59
N TYR A 82 11.36 -6.17 2.80
CA TYR A 82 11.69 -5.16 3.82
C TYR A 82 10.95 -5.33 5.14
N VAL A 83 9.85 -6.08 5.16
CA VAL A 83 9.06 -6.24 6.38
C VAL A 83 9.54 -7.46 7.17
N SER A 84 9.38 -7.42 8.50
CA SER A 84 9.67 -8.54 9.37
C SER A 84 8.70 -9.69 9.12
N GLU A 85 9.02 -10.90 9.59
CA GLU A 85 8.13 -12.06 9.46
C GLU A 85 6.73 -11.78 9.99
N HIS A 86 6.64 -11.05 11.10
CA HIS A 86 5.36 -10.67 11.68
C HIS A 86 4.54 -9.79 10.73
N LEU A 87 5.17 -8.80 10.11
CA LEU A 87 4.50 -7.90 9.16
C LEU A 87 4.18 -8.61 7.86
N LYS A 88 5.03 -9.51 7.39
CA LYS A 88 4.75 -10.36 6.23
C LYS A 88 3.51 -11.20 6.46
N GLU A 89 3.41 -11.81 7.62
CA GLU A 89 2.26 -12.63 8.00
C GLU A 89 0.98 -11.78 8.01
N LYS A 90 1.05 -10.58 8.57
CA LYS A 90 -0.07 -9.64 8.60
C LYS A 90 -0.54 -9.26 7.20
N LEU A 91 0.40 -8.98 6.28
CA LEU A 91 0.08 -8.66 4.88
C LEU A 91 -0.57 -9.86 4.17
N ARG A 92 -0.07 -11.07 4.41
CA ARG A 92 -0.66 -12.29 3.86
C ARG A 92 -2.07 -12.52 4.38
N GLN A 93 -2.29 -12.29 5.67
CA GLN A 93 -3.60 -12.44 6.30
C GLN A 93 -4.63 -11.50 5.67
N LEU A 94 -4.25 -10.25 5.38
CA LEU A 94 -5.14 -9.29 4.72
C LEU A 94 -5.55 -9.77 3.34
N THR A 95 -4.63 -10.36 2.59
CA THR A 95 -4.91 -10.92 1.26
C THR A 95 -5.79 -12.16 1.36
N LEU A 96 -5.50 -13.04 2.33
CA LEU A 96 -6.27 -14.27 2.55
C LEU A 96 -7.68 -13.98 3.05
N LEU A 97 -7.87 -12.93 3.84
CA LEU A 97 -9.19 -12.52 4.30
C LEU A 97 -10.10 -12.15 3.14
N ASP A 98 -9.58 -11.46 2.13
CA ASP A 98 -10.34 -11.16 0.91
C ASP A 98 -10.82 -12.44 0.22
N VAL A 99 -9.94 -13.42 0.09
CA VAL A 99 -10.26 -14.70 -0.54
C VAL A 99 -11.28 -15.47 0.29
N ARG A 100 -11.09 -15.52 1.61
CA ARG A 100 -12.01 -16.23 2.53
C ARG A 100 -13.41 -15.63 2.52
N LEU A 101 -13.52 -14.30 2.52
CA LEU A 101 -14.82 -13.64 2.46
C LEU A 101 -15.57 -14.02 1.19
N ARG A 102 -14.87 -14.11 0.06
CA ARG A 102 -15.47 -14.56 -1.20
C ARG A 102 -15.90 -16.01 -1.16
N GLU A 103 -15.10 -16.89 -0.56
CA GLU A 103 -15.42 -18.30 -0.41
C GLU A 103 -16.61 -18.51 0.52
N GLU A 104 -16.68 -17.77 1.62
CA GLU A 104 -17.82 -17.82 2.54
C GLU A 104 -19.11 -17.37 1.88
N GLU A 105 -19.07 -16.31 1.07
CA GLU A 105 -20.22 -15.87 0.29
C GLU A 105 -20.72 -16.93 -0.67
N VAL A 106 -19.80 -17.59 -1.38
CA VAL A 106 -20.14 -18.69 -2.30
C VAL A 106 -20.72 -19.87 -1.55
N ASN A 107 -20.15 -20.22 -0.39
CA ASN A 107 -20.65 -21.34 0.43
C ASN A 107 -22.04 -21.02 1.02
N ALA A 108 -22.28 -19.78 1.42
CA ALA A 108 -23.58 -19.35 1.92
C ALA A 108 -24.67 -19.47 0.85
N GLU A 109 -24.35 -19.21 -0.40
CA GLU A 109 -25.29 -19.36 -1.53
C GLU A 109 -25.63 -20.81 -1.84
N LYS A 110 -24.76 -21.76 -1.48
CA LYS A 110 -24.97 -23.18 -1.70
C LYS A 110 -25.83 -23.87 -0.64
N VAL A 111 -26.09 -23.20 0.46
CA VAL A 111 -26.94 -23.69 1.51
C VAL A 111 -28.38 -23.20 1.30
#